data_713c5bc348edbdc215293d10f6fa47c1
#
_entry.id   713c5bc348edbdc215293d10f6fa47c1
#
_cell.length_a   1.000
_cell.length_b   1.000
_cell.length_c   1.000
_cell.angle_alpha   90.00
_cell.angle_beta   90.00
_cell.angle_gamma   90.00
#
_symmetry.space_group_name_H-M   'P 1'
#
loop_
_entity.id
_entity.type
_entity.pdbx_description
1 polymer ?
#
loop_
_entity_poly.entity_id
_entity_poly.type
_entity_poly.pdbx_seq_one_letter_code
_entity_poly.pdbx_strand_id
1 'polypeptide(L)'
;LPIFRINRTNDVIEGIEQSPLFAAADKTKPSRLMHYYGEAKVLRAMYYLELVRNWGDVPYRRKPAGNKDELFIGATDRNTILTDMINDLIEVEPLMLYAEESDRGVEAASREFCQALIARIALQRGGWSLRPDYDNPSAVGTMERSDDWKEYYKIAEEYAGKVISEGKHSLTRSFRQVWVDECSW
;
A
#
# COMPACT_ATOMS: atom_id res chain seq x y z
N LEU A 1 12.30 -11.99 -0.24
CA LEU A 1 11.47 -11.96 -1.45
C LEU A 1 10.10 -11.37 -1.11
N PRO A 2 9.50 -10.48 -1.96
CA PRO A 2 8.24 -9.80 -1.66
C PRO A 2 7.09 -10.76 -1.30
N ILE A 3 6.94 -11.87 -2.02
CA ILE A 3 5.88 -12.88 -1.80
C ILE A 3 5.89 -13.43 -0.36
N PHE A 4 7.07 -13.75 0.17
CA PHE A 4 7.19 -14.21 1.56
C PHE A 4 6.75 -13.12 2.57
N ARG A 5 7.10 -11.87 2.30
CA ARG A 5 6.72 -10.74 3.14
C ARG A 5 5.21 -10.46 3.08
N ILE A 6 4.59 -10.62 1.91
CA ILE A 6 3.12 -10.53 1.74
C ILE A 6 2.43 -11.60 2.61
N ASN A 7 2.90 -12.84 2.59
CA ASN A 7 2.31 -13.89 3.44
C ASN A 7 2.39 -13.50 4.93
N ARG A 8 3.54 -12.99 5.37
CA ARG A 8 3.71 -12.50 6.75
C ARG A 8 2.79 -11.33 7.10
N THR A 9 2.58 -10.38 6.18
CA THR A 9 1.60 -9.31 6.42
C THR A 9 0.18 -9.83 6.48
N ASN A 10 -0.17 -10.83 5.66
CA ASN A 10 -1.47 -11.50 5.75
C ASN A 10 -1.65 -12.23 7.09
N ASP A 11 -0.62 -12.94 7.58
CA ASP A 11 -0.64 -13.58 8.91
C ASP A 11 -0.93 -12.55 10.01
N VAL A 12 -0.28 -11.39 9.97
CA VAL A 12 -0.48 -10.31 10.95
C VAL A 12 -1.89 -9.74 10.86
N ILE A 13 -2.38 -9.44 9.65
CA ILE A 13 -3.73 -8.90 9.42
C ILE A 13 -4.77 -9.87 9.97
N GLU A 14 -4.70 -11.15 9.59
CA GLU A 14 -5.64 -12.17 10.06
C GLU A 14 -5.56 -12.37 11.58
N GLY A 15 -4.36 -12.39 12.15
CA GLY A 15 -4.17 -12.51 13.60
C GLY A 15 -4.77 -11.32 14.37
N ILE A 16 -4.67 -10.11 13.84
CA ILE A 16 -5.33 -8.93 14.42
C ILE A 16 -6.85 -9.07 14.31
N GLU A 17 -7.38 -9.41 13.14
CA GLU A 17 -8.83 -9.54 12.88
C GLU A 17 -9.48 -10.61 13.78
N GLN A 18 -8.78 -11.68 14.09
CA GLN A 18 -9.24 -12.76 14.97
C GLN A 18 -9.07 -12.43 16.46
N SER A 19 -8.39 -11.34 16.80
CA SER A 19 -8.15 -10.96 18.19
C SER A 19 -9.43 -10.43 18.86
N PRO A 20 -9.71 -10.87 20.12
CA PRO A 20 -10.78 -10.27 20.93
C PRO A 20 -10.62 -8.75 21.12
N LEU A 21 -9.40 -8.24 21.13
CA LEU A 21 -9.13 -6.80 21.22
C LEU A 21 -9.63 -6.06 19.99
N PHE A 22 -9.48 -6.62 18.80
CA PHE A 22 -9.98 -6.04 17.57
C PHE A 22 -11.50 -6.10 17.47
N ALA A 23 -12.12 -7.18 17.98
CA ALA A 23 -13.57 -7.30 18.06
C ALA A 23 -14.18 -6.21 18.96
N ALA A 24 -13.50 -5.86 20.06
CA ALA A 24 -13.92 -4.84 21.03
C ALA A 24 -13.47 -3.41 20.67
N ALA A 25 -12.62 -3.23 19.65
CA ALA A 25 -12.08 -1.91 19.29
C ALA A 25 -13.13 -1.01 18.66
N ASP A 26 -13.05 0.29 18.97
CA ASP A 26 -13.76 1.34 18.23
C ASP A 26 -13.06 1.54 16.87
N LYS A 27 -13.71 1.06 15.80
CA LYS A 27 -13.20 1.13 14.42
C LYS A 27 -13.52 2.46 13.73
N THR A 28 -13.95 3.46 14.48
CA THR A 28 -14.25 4.80 13.95
C THR A 28 -13.21 5.84 14.35
N LYS A 29 -12.25 5.46 15.21
CA LYS A 29 -11.24 6.38 15.76
C LYS A 29 -9.84 5.79 15.67
N PRO A 30 -8.81 6.66 15.53
CA PRO A 30 -7.43 6.25 15.65
C PRO A 30 -7.17 5.61 17.01
N SER A 31 -6.41 4.54 17.01
CA SER A 31 -5.90 3.88 18.21
C SER A 31 -4.61 3.13 17.89
N ARG A 32 -3.85 2.76 18.91
CA ARG A 32 -2.62 1.99 18.72
C ARG A 32 -2.87 0.65 18.00
N LEU A 33 -3.97 -0.03 18.32
CA LEU A 33 -4.35 -1.28 17.67
C LEU A 33 -4.70 -1.07 16.19
N MET A 34 -5.52 -0.04 15.89
CA MET A 34 -5.90 0.30 14.51
C MET A 34 -4.70 0.79 13.71
N HIS A 35 -3.76 1.47 14.37
CA HIS A 35 -2.50 1.86 13.74
C HIS A 35 -1.68 0.64 13.29
N TYR A 36 -1.49 -0.37 14.14
CA TYR A 36 -0.79 -1.60 13.77
C TYR A 36 -1.51 -2.39 12.66
N TYR A 37 -2.84 -2.39 12.68
CA TYR A 37 -3.63 -2.97 11.61
C TYR A 37 -3.40 -2.24 10.27
N GLY A 38 -3.44 -0.91 10.31
CA GLY A 38 -3.13 -0.05 9.16
C GLY A 38 -1.70 -0.24 8.66
N GLU A 39 -0.71 -0.31 9.56
CA GLU A 39 0.68 -0.55 9.21
C GLU A 39 0.88 -1.88 8.46
N ALA A 40 0.21 -2.95 8.90
CA ALA A 40 0.26 -4.23 8.20
C ALA A 40 -0.34 -4.14 6.79
N LYS A 41 -1.46 -3.42 6.61
CA LYS A 41 -2.05 -3.17 5.28
C LYS A 41 -1.14 -2.30 4.40
N VAL A 42 -0.51 -1.28 4.97
CA VAL A 42 0.48 -0.43 4.26
C VAL A 42 1.65 -1.26 3.75
N LEU A 43 2.22 -2.12 4.59
CA LEU A 43 3.32 -2.99 4.18
C LEU A 43 2.90 -3.97 3.08
N ARG A 44 1.70 -4.54 3.16
CA ARG A 44 1.15 -5.38 2.10
C ARG A 44 1.06 -4.63 0.78
N ALA A 45 0.50 -3.42 0.81
CA ALA A 45 0.35 -2.58 -0.37
C ALA A 45 1.70 -2.20 -0.99
N MET A 46 2.71 -1.88 -0.18
CA MET A 46 4.08 -1.63 -0.66
C MET A 46 4.66 -2.84 -1.39
N TYR A 47 4.52 -4.05 -0.83
CA TYR A 47 5.07 -5.25 -1.46
C TYR A 47 4.34 -5.60 -2.76
N TYR A 48 3.02 -5.41 -2.83
CA TYR A 48 2.28 -5.60 -4.09
C TYR A 48 2.62 -4.53 -5.11
N LEU A 49 2.79 -3.27 -4.72
CA LEU A 49 3.24 -2.22 -5.62
C LEU A 49 4.60 -2.59 -6.27
N GLU A 50 5.56 -3.07 -5.47
CA GLU A 50 6.86 -3.51 -5.97
C GLU A 50 6.75 -4.73 -6.91
N LEU A 51 5.91 -5.71 -6.58
CA LEU A 51 5.66 -6.85 -7.47
C LEU A 51 5.05 -6.40 -8.80
N VAL A 52 3.99 -5.61 -8.76
CA VAL A 52 3.30 -5.12 -9.95
C VAL A 52 4.21 -4.26 -10.82
N ARG A 53 5.06 -3.41 -10.22
CA ARG A 53 6.01 -2.57 -10.98
C ARG A 53 7.05 -3.39 -11.74
N ASN A 54 7.49 -4.50 -11.18
CA ASN A 54 8.56 -5.31 -11.76
C ASN A 54 8.04 -6.43 -12.68
N TRP A 55 6.85 -6.98 -12.43
CA TRP A 55 6.34 -8.17 -13.13
C TRP A 55 4.95 -8.01 -13.74
N GLY A 56 4.26 -6.88 -13.52
CA GLY A 56 2.91 -6.66 -14.05
C GLY A 56 1.87 -7.48 -13.30
N ASP A 57 1.19 -8.39 -14.00
CA ASP A 57 0.22 -9.30 -13.41
C ASP A 57 0.92 -10.37 -12.60
N VAL A 58 0.52 -10.55 -11.35
CA VAL A 58 1.19 -11.45 -10.40
C VAL A 58 0.17 -12.25 -9.58
N PRO A 59 0.59 -13.38 -8.98
CA PRO A 59 -0.26 -14.09 -8.03
C PRO A 59 -0.70 -13.17 -6.87
N TYR A 60 -2.01 -13.15 -6.59
CA TYR A 60 -2.61 -12.25 -5.62
C TYR A 60 -3.29 -12.99 -4.49
N ARG A 61 -2.90 -12.69 -3.24
CA ARG A 61 -3.46 -13.26 -2.02
C ARG A 61 -3.76 -12.20 -0.98
N ARG A 62 -4.92 -12.31 -0.37
CA ARG A 62 -5.32 -11.46 0.77
C ARG A 62 -5.31 -12.21 2.11
N LYS A 63 -5.11 -13.51 2.07
CA LYS A 63 -5.03 -14.40 3.24
C LYS A 63 -3.73 -15.19 3.24
N PRO A 64 -3.27 -15.67 4.39
CA PRO A 64 -2.14 -16.58 4.46
C PRO A 64 -2.36 -17.82 3.61
N ALA A 65 -1.29 -18.40 3.08
CA ALA A 65 -1.36 -19.68 2.40
C ALA A 65 -1.53 -20.80 3.44
N GLY A 66 -2.67 -21.48 3.42
CA GLY A 66 -3.02 -22.51 4.41
C GLY A 66 -2.46 -23.89 4.09
N ASN A 67 -2.45 -24.30 2.82
CA ASN A 67 -2.01 -25.62 2.38
C ASN A 67 -1.24 -25.57 1.04
N LYS A 68 -0.70 -26.70 0.61
CA LYS A 68 0.14 -26.78 -0.59
C LYS A 68 -0.62 -26.44 -1.87
N ASP A 69 -1.90 -26.73 -1.97
CA ASP A 69 -2.70 -26.51 -3.18
C ASP A 69 -2.96 -25.02 -3.40
N GLU A 70 -2.96 -24.23 -2.34
CA GLU A 70 -3.08 -22.78 -2.41
C GLU A 70 -1.78 -22.08 -2.87
N LEU A 71 -0.69 -22.79 -3.02
CA LEU A 71 0.56 -22.21 -3.52
C LEU A 71 0.52 -21.99 -5.04
N PHE A 72 -0.33 -22.71 -5.75
CA PHE A 72 -0.46 -22.65 -7.21
C PHE A 72 -1.69 -21.83 -7.60
N ILE A 73 -1.53 -20.50 -7.61
CA ILE A 73 -2.56 -19.56 -8.08
C ILE A 73 -2.07 -18.86 -9.33
N GLY A 74 -2.98 -18.62 -10.27
CA GLY A 74 -2.69 -17.85 -11.48
C GLY A 74 -2.36 -16.38 -11.19
N ALA A 75 -1.83 -15.70 -12.18
CA ALA A 75 -1.64 -14.26 -12.13
C ALA A 75 -3.00 -13.54 -12.12
N THR A 76 -3.09 -12.49 -11.33
CA THR A 76 -4.22 -11.56 -11.26
C THR A 76 -3.84 -10.28 -11.97
N ASP A 77 -4.79 -9.69 -12.66
CA ASP A 77 -4.62 -8.39 -13.32
C ASP A 77 -4.06 -7.34 -12.36
N ARG A 78 -3.01 -6.65 -12.80
CA ARG A 78 -2.31 -5.64 -12.00
C ARG A 78 -3.23 -4.51 -11.53
N ASN A 79 -4.20 -4.12 -12.36
CA ASN A 79 -5.10 -3.02 -12.01
C ASN A 79 -6.07 -3.44 -10.91
N THR A 80 -6.54 -4.69 -10.91
CA THR A 80 -7.31 -5.26 -9.81
C THR A 80 -6.52 -5.23 -8.50
N ILE A 81 -5.27 -5.66 -8.52
CA ILE A 81 -4.40 -5.65 -7.34
C ILE A 81 -4.22 -4.23 -6.80
N LEU A 82 -3.87 -3.28 -7.68
CA LEU A 82 -3.64 -1.89 -7.26
C LEU A 82 -4.91 -1.22 -6.74
N THR A 83 -6.08 -1.50 -7.36
CA THR A 83 -7.37 -1.01 -6.87
C THR A 83 -7.68 -1.52 -5.47
N ASP A 84 -7.49 -2.82 -5.23
CA ASP A 84 -7.70 -3.41 -3.91
C ASP A 84 -6.76 -2.82 -2.86
N MET A 85 -5.49 -2.57 -3.22
CA MET A 85 -4.53 -1.93 -2.31
C MET A 85 -4.94 -0.50 -1.97
N ILE A 86 -5.42 0.28 -2.95
CA ILE A 86 -5.92 1.64 -2.72
C ILE A 86 -7.12 1.59 -1.75
N ASN A 87 -8.08 0.72 -1.99
CA ASN A 87 -9.28 0.59 -1.14
C ASN A 87 -8.92 0.18 0.29
N ASP A 88 -8.03 -0.79 0.46
CA ASP A 88 -7.53 -1.22 1.77
C ASP A 88 -6.86 -0.06 2.54
N LEU A 89 -6.10 0.79 1.84
CA LEU A 89 -5.42 1.92 2.46
C LEU A 89 -6.38 3.05 2.79
N ILE A 90 -7.34 3.36 1.92
CA ILE A 90 -8.37 4.37 2.16
C ILE A 90 -9.21 4.02 3.40
N GLU A 91 -9.52 2.73 3.58
CA GLU A 91 -10.25 2.24 4.75
C GLU A 91 -9.50 2.50 6.07
N VAL A 92 -8.20 2.25 6.09
CA VAL A 92 -7.41 2.31 7.34
C VAL A 92 -6.74 3.65 7.60
N GLU A 93 -6.55 4.48 6.57
CA GLU A 93 -5.87 5.78 6.68
C GLU A 93 -6.43 6.64 7.83
N PRO A 94 -7.75 6.86 7.97
CA PRO A 94 -8.28 7.69 9.03
C PRO A 94 -8.15 7.07 10.45
N LEU A 95 -7.80 5.81 10.54
CA LEU A 95 -7.63 5.06 11.80
C LEU A 95 -6.17 4.97 12.24
N MET A 96 -5.23 5.43 11.40
CA MET A 96 -3.81 5.43 11.70
C MET A 96 -3.41 6.70 12.46
N LEU A 97 -2.35 6.57 13.26
CA LEU A 97 -1.70 7.69 13.96
C LEU A 97 -0.73 8.41 13.02
N TYR A 98 -0.59 9.72 13.22
CA TYR A 98 0.49 10.48 12.61
C TYR A 98 1.85 10.09 13.22
N ALA A 99 2.94 10.40 12.54
CA ALA A 99 4.28 10.09 13.03
C ALA A 99 4.55 10.72 14.40
N GLU A 100 4.09 11.94 14.63
CA GLU A 100 4.23 12.66 15.90
C GLU A 100 3.42 12.05 17.07
N GLU A 101 2.38 11.25 16.75
CA GLU A 101 1.52 10.57 17.73
C GLU A 101 1.99 9.14 18.02
N SER A 102 2.92 8.62 17.21
CA SER A 102 3.43 7.24 17.32
C SER A 102 4.72 7.21 18.13
N ASP A 103 4.85 6.21 19.00
CA ASP A 103 6.07 5.94 19.78
C ASP A 103 7.31 5.71 18.89
N ARG A 104 7.10 5.31 17.62
CA ARG A 104 8.17 5.00 16.66
C ARG A 104 8.42 6.13 15.67
N GLY A 105 7.66 7.23 15.74
CA GLY A 105 7.84 8.38 14.87
C GLY A 105 7.85 8.02 13.38
N VAL A 106 8.84 8.53 12.67
CA VAL A 106 9.03 8.30 11.22
C VAL A 106 9.65 6.93 10.87
N GLU A 107 10.04 6.14 11.85
CA GLU A 107 10.61 4.80 11.63
C GLU A 107 9.55 3.73 11.32
N ALA A 108 8.27 4.07 11.46
CA ALA A 108 7.14 3.24 11.15
C ALA A 108 6.24 3.86 10.08
N ALA A 109 5.38 3.04 9.47
CA ALA A 109 4.40 3.56 8.52
C ALA A 109 3.33 4.39 9.27
N SER A 110 3.39 5.69 9.12
CA SER A 110 2.45 6.64 9.72
C SER A 110 1.25 6.92 8.82
N ARG A 111 0.27 7.69 9.31
CA ARG A 111 -0.90 8.10 8.56
C ARG A 111 -0.53 8.88 7.29
N GLU A 112 0.36 9.85 7.41
CA GLU A 112 0.82 10.66 6.27
C GLU A 112 1.64 9.83 5.27
N PHE A 113 2.37 8.82 5.73
CA PHE A 113 3.01 7.85 4.83
C PHE A 113 1.95 7.04 4.06
N CYS A 114 0.87 6.60 4.72
CA CYS A 114 -0.26 5.93 4.09
C CYS A 114 -0.90 6.81 3.02
N GLN A 115 -1.16 8.09 3.31
CA GLN A 115 -1.68 9.07 2.34
C GLN A 115 -0.76 9.20 1.11
N ALA A 116 0.54 9.37 1.33
CA ALA A 116 1.51 9.46 0.23
C ALA A 116 1.56 8.17 -0.61
N LEU A 117 1.43 7.00 0.04
CA LEU A 117 1.41 5.71 -0.64
C LEU A 117 0.13 5.53 -1.47
N ILE A 118 -1.04 5.95 -0.97
CA ILE A 118 -2.30 5.94 -1.74
C ILE A 118 -2.12 6.78 -3.02
N ALA A 119 -1.60 8.00 -2.90
CA ALA A 119 -1.35 8.86 -4.05
C ALA A 119 -0.42 8.19 -5.07
N ARG A 120 0.66 7.57 -4.61
CA ARG A 120 1.63 6.87 -5.46
C ARG A 120 1.03 5.66 -6.17
N ILE A 121 0.24 4.83 -5.46
CA ILE A 121 -0.42 3.66 -6.06
C ILE A 121 -1.47 4.10 -7.05
N ALA A 122 -2.24 5.16 -6.75
CA ALA A 122 -3.27 5.70 -7.63
C ALA A 122 -2.67 6.24 -8.94
N LEU A 123 -1.54 6.96 -8.89
CA LEU A 123 -0.80 7.37 -10.09
C LEU A 123 -0.36 6.16 -10.94
N GLN A 124 0.13 5.10 -10.29
CA GLN A 124 0.55 3.87 -10.98
C GLN A 124 -0.64 3.13 -11.59
N ARG A 125 -1.81 3.11 -10.90
CA ARG A 125 -3.04 2.47 -11.35
C ARG A 125 -3.68 3.20 -12.53
N GLY A 126 -3.70 4.52 -12.51
CA GLY A 126 -4.21 5.36 -13.61
C GLY A 126 -3.19 5.58 -14.74
N GLY A 127 -1.95 5.11 -14.62
CA GLY A 127 -0.89 5.30 -15.62
C GLY A 127 -0.94 4.29 -16.77
N TRP A 128 -0.06 4.51 -17.74
CA TRP A 128 0.20 3.56 -18.81
C TRP A 128 0.97 2.35 -18.32
N SER A 129 0.65 1.17 -18.84
CA SER A 129 1.35 -0.07 -18.52
C SER A 129 1.39 -1.02 -19.70
N LEU A 130 2.47 -1.81 -19.76
CA LEU A 130 2.55 -2.90 -20.72
C LEU A 130 1.55 -3.98 -20.32
N ARG A 131 0.65 -4.34 -21.26
CA ARG A 131 -0.33 -5.42 -21.07
C ARG A 131 0.09 -6.62 -21.90
N PRO A 132 0.16 -7.82 -21.30
CA PRO A 132 0.48 -9.02 -22.05
C PRO A 132 -0.65 -9.36 -23.04
N ASP A 133 -0.26 -9.92 -24.18
CA ASP A 133 -1.21 -10.56 -25.08
C ASP A 133 -1.40 -12.02 -24.61
N TYR A 134 -2.55 -12.30 -24.00
CA TYR A 134 -2.84 -13.63 -23.46
C TYR A 134 -3.11 -14.68 -24.55
N ASP A 135 -3.52 -14.24 -25.76
CA ASP A 135 -3.74 -15.12 -26.90
C ASP A 135 -2.42 -15.45 -27.62
N ASN A 136 -1.43 -14.56 -27.49
CA ASN A 136 -0.10 -14.76 -28.03
C ASN A 136 0.99 -14.40 -26.97
N PRO A 137 1.30 -15.32 -26.03
CA PRO A 137 2.27 -15.08 -24.96
C PRO A 137 3.70 -14.76 -25.43
N SER A 138 4.01 -15.00 -26.72
CA SER A 138 5.31 -14.66 -27.32
C SER A 138 5.36 -13.23 -27.86
N ALA A 139 4.23 -12.53 -27.93
CA ALA A 139 4.17 -11.13 -28.33
C ALA A 139 4.71 -10.21 -27.23
N VAL A 140 5.22 -9.05 -27.65
CA VAL A 140 5.74 -8.03 -26.71
C VAL A 140 4.63 -7.43 -25.84
N GLY A 141 3.38 -7.59 -26.23
CA GLY A 141 2.24 -6.92 -25.60
C GLY A 141 2.09 -5.46 -26.05
N THR A 142 1.10 -4.78 -25.50
CA THR A 142 0.76 -3.41 -25.86
C THR A 142 0.80 -2.47 -24.66
N MET A 143 1.16 -1.20 -24.89
CA MET A 143 1.05 -0.17 -23.88
C MET A 143 -0.40 0.31 -23.81
N GLU A 144 -1.03 0.10 -22.66
CA GLU A 144 -2.44 0.42 -22.47
C GLU A 144 -2.66 1.24 -21.20
N ARG A 145 -3.79 1.91 -21.17
CA ARG A 145 -4.27 2.67 -20.04
C ARG A 145 -5.76 2.40 -19.87
N SER A 146 -6.19 2.16 -18.64
CA SER A 146 -7.60 1.91 -18.34
C SER A 146 -8.47 3.16 -18.54
N ASP A 147 -9.74 2.97 -18.93
CA ASP A 147 -10.67 4.08 -19.21
C ASP A 147 -10.97 4.93 -17.97
N ASP A 148 -10.90 4.31 -16.77
CA ASP A 148 -11.15 4.94 -15.48
C ASP A 148 -9.94 5.70 -14.88
N TRP A 149 -8.89 5.90 -15.65
CA TRP A 149 -7.64 6.52 -15.18
C TRP A 149 -7.81 7.89 -14.50
N LYS A 150 -8.80 8.69 -14.95
CA LYS A 150 -9.07 10.01 -14.37
C LYS A 150 -9.54 9.94 -12.94
N GLU A 151 -10.25 8.88 -12.57
CA GLU A 151 -10.70 8.64 -11.18
C GLU A 151 -9.50 8.42 -10.27
N TYR A 152 -8.54 7.61 -10.70
CA TYR A 152 -7.33 7.36 -9.92
C TYR A 152 -6.41 8.58 -9.84
N TYR A 153 -6.38 9.41 -10.87
CA TYR A 153 -5.63 10.67 -10.80
C TYR A 153 -6.26 11.67 -9.82
N LYS A 154 -7.59 11.69 -9.70
CA LYS A 154 -8.28 12.48 -8.66
C LYS A 154 -7.96 11.95 -7.25
N ILE A 155 -7.94 10.63 -7.06
CA ILE A 155 -7.51 10.03 -5.79
C ILE A 155 -6.06 10.44 -5.48
N ALA A 156 -5.18 10.39 -6.46
CA ALA A 156 -3.78 10.78 -6.27
C ALA A 156 -3.65 12.27 -5.89
N GLU A 157 -4.39 13.15 -6.56
CA GLU A 157 -4.45 14.59 -6.26
C GLU A 157 -4.98 14.84 -4.83
N GLU A 158 -6.08 14.18 -4.45
CA GLU A 158 -6.69 14.31 -3.12
C GLU A 158 -5.69 13.91 -2.02
N TYR A 159 -5.09 12.73 -2.13
CA TYR A 159 -4.23 12.21 -1.06
C TYR A 159 -2.86 12.90 -1.01
N ALA A 160 -2.31 13.31 -2.14
CA ALA A 160 -1.14 14.20 -2.16
C ALA A 160 -1.47 15.58 -1.55
N GLY A 161 -2.66 16.09 -1.85
CA GLY A 161 -3.19 17.32 -1.26
C GLY A 161 -3.32 17.26 0.26
N LYS A 162 -3.78 16.12 0.82
CA LYS A 162 -3.84 15.91 2.29
C LYS A 162 -2.47 16.06 2.92
N VAL A 163 -1.45 15.38 2.41
CA VAL A 163 -0.06 15.47 2.94
C VAL A 163 0.45 16.90 2.95
N ILE A 164 0.15 17.67 1.88
CA ILE A 164 0.60 19.06 1.76
C ILE A 164 -0.20 19.98 2.70
N SER A 165 -1.53 19.86 2.73
CA SER A 165 -2.43 20.76 3.46
C SER A 165 -2.38 20.56 4.98
N GLU A 166 -2.09 19.36 5.45
CA GLU A 166 -1.96 19.07 6.88
C GLU A 166 -0.70 19.73 7.51
N GLY A 167 0.27 20.15 6.68
CA GLY A 167 1.39 20.97 7.09
C GLY A 167 2.37 20.33 8.09
N LYS A 168 2.30 19.01 8.26
CA LYS A 168 3.13 18.25 9.21
C LYS A 168 4.56 18.04 8.72
N HIS A 169 4.80 18.23 7.42
CA HIS A 169 6.09 18.07 6.76
C HIS A 169 6.49 19.34 6.02
N SER A 170 7.79 19.61 5.99
CA SER A 170 8.33 20.77 5.26
C SER A 170 9.64 20.42 4.56
N LEU A 171 9.94 21.10 3.46
CA LEU A 171 11.20 20.99 2.72
C LEU A 171 12.19 22.11 3.10
N THR A 172 12.15 22.57 4.34
CA THR A 172 12.94 23.71 4.82
C THR A 172 14.41 23.38 5.08
N ARG A 173 14.74 22.09 5.23
CA ARG A 173 16.11 21.62 5.45
C ARG A 173 16.82 21.33 4.14
N SER A 174 18.14 21.61 4.09
CA SER A 174 18.93 21.18 2.95
C SER A 174 19.05 19.66 2.89
N PHE A 175 19.21 19.11 1.68
CA PHE A 175 19.43 17.67 1.48
C PHE A 175 20.57 17.12 2.37
N ARG A 176 21.68 17.91 2.51
CA ARG A 176 22.78 17.52 3.39
C ARG A 176 22.36 17.42 4.86
N GLN A 177 21.57 18.37 5.36
CA GLN A 177 21.10 18.35 6.77
C GLN A 177 20.25 17.13 7.06
N VAL A 178 19.34 16.76 6.15
CA VAL A 178 18.52 15.55 6.31
C VAL A 178 19.39 14.30 6.46
N TRP A 179 20.43 14.16 5.63
CA TRP A 179 21.27 12.96 5.66
C TRP A 179 22.31 12.94 6.77
N VAL A 180 22.84 14.09 7.16
CA VAL A 180 23.91 14.19 8.18
C VAL A 180 23.33 14.30 9.58
N ASP A 181 22.26 15.07 9.75
CA ASP A 181 21.76 15.40 11.10
C ASP A 181 20.65 14.47 11.56
N GLU A 182 19.85 13.90 10.62
CA GLU A 182 18.68 13.06 10.95
C GLU A 182 18.87 11.57 10.65
N CYS A 183 19.72 11.22 9.68
CA CYS A 183 19.99 9.84 9.32
C CYS A 183 21.35 9.33 9.82
N SER A 184 22.11 10.14 10.53
CA SER A 184 23.34 9.69 11.19
C SER A 184 23.01 9.02 12.53
N TRP A 185 23.31 7.76 12.63
CA TRP A 185 23.23 6.91 13.85
C TRP A 185 24.46 7.13 14.71
#